data_f12f5b033ce0258f9ccbe2cd083bd145
#
_entry.id   f12f5b033ce0258f9ccbe2cd083bd145
#
_cell.length_a   1.000
_cell.length_b   1.000
_cell.length_c   1.000
_cell.angle_alpha   90.00
_cell.angle_beta   90.00
_cell.angle_gamma   90.00
#
_symmetry.space_group_name_H-M   'P 1'
#
loop_
_entity.id
_entity.type
_entity.pdbx_description
1 polymer ?
#
loop_
_entity_poly.entity_id
_entity_poly.type
_entity_poly.pdbx_seq_one_letter_code
_entity_poly.pdbx_strand_id
1 'polypeptide(L)'
;RMSRGLGDVYKRQERIRRVTKETDLLIGGARYNSIMSVKDLILPPDEHIVYSFHCYEPILFTHQGAYWVDGMPEDFRIGYPLDTATCKQLSKKMMPVEMSDILDLVASDAQGKDFFLDLFRPAVKIAEERNVALYCGEYGVIDRANPEDTVRWYEAIHAAFTELGIGRAMWTYKALDFGLVGEHYAGVRKDLIALL
;
A
#
# COMPACT_ATOMS: atom_id res chain seq x y z
N ARG A 1 0.94 -9.48 -22.77
CA ARG A 1 1.16 -10.32 -21.55
C ARG A 1 0.12 -10.10 -20.45
N MET A 2 -0.53 -8.95 -20.38
CA MET A 2 -1.59 -8.66 -19.36
C MET A 2 -2.81 -9.59 -19.44
N SER A 3 -3.25 -10.03 -20.62
CA SER A 3 -4.45 -10.85 -20.79
C SER A 3 -4.36 -12.28 -20.20
N ARG A 4 -3.16 -12.84 -20.03
CA ARG A 4 -2.99 -14.19 -19.44
C ARG A 4 -3.21 -14.17 -17.91
N GLY A 5 -2.75 -13.14 -17.20
CA GLY A 5 -2.91 -13.04 -15.74
C GLY A 5 -4.37 -12.92 -15.32
N LEU A 6 -5.16 -12.13 -16.03
CA LEU A 6 -6.59 -11.95 -15.75
C LEU A 6 -7.39 -13.23 -15.98
N GLY A 7 -7.11 -13.97 -17.06
CA GLY A 7 -7.73 -15.28 -17.32
C GLY A 7 -7.42 -16.33 -16.25
N ASP A 8 -6.24 -16.25 -15.64
CA ASP A 8 -5.84 -17.18 -14.57
C ASP A 8 -6.54 -16.88 -13.24
N VAL A 9 -6.79 -15.61 -12.91
CA VAL A 9 -7.60 -15.21 -11.74
C VAL A 9 -9.02 -15.78 -11.84
N TYR A 10 -9.68 -15.64 -13.00
CA TYR A 10 -11.02 -16.21 -13.25
C TYR A 10 -11.06 -17.73 -13.06
N LYS A 11 -10.13 -18.45 -13.67
CA LYS A 11 -10.07 -19.91 -13.54
C LYS A 11 -9.87 -20.37 -12.10
N ARG A 12 -9.09 -19.63 -11.32
CA ARG A 12 -8.88 -19.93 -9.90
C ARG A 12 -10.14 -19.68 -9.10
N GLN A 13 -10.79 -18.54 -9.33
CA GLN A 13 -12.05 -18.18 -8.69
C GLN A 13 -13.16 -19.23 -8.98
N GLU A 14 -13.36 -19.63 -10.23
CA GLU A 14 -14.31 -20.70 -10.59
C GLU A 14 -14.03 -22.01 -9.83
N ARG A 15 -12.75 -22.38 -9.69
CA ARG A 15 -12.35 -23.56 -8.93
C ARG A 15 -12.70 -23.44 -7.45
N ILE A 16 -12.42 -22.27 -6.84
CA ILE A 16 -12.73 -22.01 -5.44
C ILE A 16 -14.26 -22.06 -5.23
N ARG A 17 -15.03 -21.47 -6.14
CA ARG A 17 -16.51 -21.46 -6.06
C ARG A 17 -17.18 -22.83 -6.23
N ARG A 18 -16.46 -23.82 -6.71
CA ARG A 18 -16.91 -25.24 -6.65
C ARG A 18 -16.82 -25.83 -5.24
N VAL A 19 -15.98 -25.25 -4.37
CA VAL A 19 -15.73 -25.73 -3.00
C VAL A 19 -16.52 -24.89 -1.98
N THR A 20 -16.50 -23.56 -2.13
CA THR A 20 -17.21 -22.64 -1.23
C THR A 20 -17.87 -21.52 -2.04
N LYS A 21 -19.09 -21.14 -1.65
CA LYS A 21 -19.83 -20.05 -2.30
C LYS A 21 -19.92 -18.80 -1.44
N GLU A 22 -19.62 -18.89 -0.15
CA GLU A 22 -19.85 -17.82 0.83
C GLU A 22 -18.54 -17.17 1.34
N THR A 23 -17.38 -17.80 1.08
CA THR A 23 -16.09 -17.26 1.54
C THR A 23 -15.69 -16.07 0.69
N ASP A 24 -15.38 -14.96 1.34
CA ASP A 24 -14.84 -13.78 0.65
C ASP A 24 -13.47 -14.06 0.03
N LEU A 25 -13.30 -13.65 -1.21
CA LEU A 25 -12.04 -13.77 -1.94
C LEU A 25 -11.36 -12.40 -2.07
N LEU A 26 -10.16 -12.30 -1.50
CA LEU A 26 -9.31 -11.14 -1.72
C LEU A 26 -8.62 -11.27 -3.08
N ILE A 27 -8.90 -10.34 -3.98
CA ILE A 27 -8.32 -10.29 -5.32
C ILE A 27 -7.39 -9.09 -5.43
N GLY A 28 -6.12 -9.37 -5.61
CA GLY A 28 -5.09 -8.35 -5.81
C GLY A 28 -4.63 -8.24 -7.26
N GLY A 29 -4.02 -7.11 -7.58
CA GLY A 29 -3.55 -6.77 -8.91
C GLY A 29 -2.09 -7.11 -9.18
N ALA A 30 -1.58 -6.64 -10.30
CA ALA A 30 -0.17 -6.71 -10.68
C ALA A 30 0.69 -5.66 -9.91
N ARG A 31 1.98 -5.53 -10.29
CA ARG A 31 2.88 -4.50 -9.79
C ARG A 31 2.97 -4.50 -8.25
N TYR A 32 3.29 -5.68 -7.68
CA TYR A 32 3.37 -5.88 -6.23
C TYR A 32 2.07 -5.56 -5.48
N ASN A 33 0.94 -5.84 -6.13
CA ASN A 33 -0.39 -5.51 -5.61
C ASN A 33 -0.61 -3.99 -5.40
N SER A 34 0.01 -3.16 -6.26
CA SER A 34 -0.13 -1.71 -6.20
C SER A 34 -1.60 -1.28 -6.36
N ILE A 35 -1.99 -0.24 -5.64
CA ILE A 35 -3.33 0.36 -5.75
C ILE A 35 -3.67 0.81 -7.18
N MET A 36 -2.67 1.19 -7.98
CA MET A 36 -2.85 1.52 -9.41
C MET A 36 -3.42 0.34 -10.22
N SER A 37 -3.24 -0.89 -9.76
CA SER A 37 -3.73 -2.09 -10.44
C SER A 37 -5.21 -2.37 -10.19
N VAL A 38 -5.84 -1.71 -9.25
CA VAL A 38 -7.27 -1.91 -8.92
C VAL A 38 -8.15 -1.63 -10.14
N LYS A 39 -7.81 -0.65 -10.97
CA LYS A 39 -8.53 -0.34 -12.22
C LYS A 39 -8.54 -1.49 -13.21
N ASP A 40 -7.50 -2.33 -13.18
CA ASP A 40 -7.30 -3.44 -14.12
C ASP A 40 -7.93 -4.74 -13.61
N LEU A 41 -8.44 -4.77 -12.36
CA LEU A 41 -9.15 -5.90 -11.81
C LEU A 41 -10.49 -6.07 -12.54
N ILE A 42 -10.88 -7.31 -12.74
CA ILE A 42 -12.16 -7.64 -13.36
C ILE A 42 -13.22 -7.77 -12.26
N LEU A 43 -14.43 -7.27 -12.52
CA LEU A 43 -15.58 -7.54 -11.68
C LEU A 43 -16.18 -8.88 -12.07
N PRO A 44 -16.00 -9.95 -11.31
CA PRO A 44 -16.67 -11.19 -11.55
C PRO A 44 -18.16 -11.12 -11.09
N PRO A 45 -19.04 -11.95 -11.60
CA PRO A 45 -20.42 -12.07 -11.14
C PRO A 45 -20.46 -12.83 -9.80
N ASP A 46 -19.94 -12.24 -8.74
CA ASP A 46 -19.70 -12.86 -7.44
C ASP A 46 -19.76 -11.76 -6.36
N GLU A 47 -20.67 -11.93 -5.41
CA GLU A 47 -20.91 -10.96 -4.33
C GLU A 47 -19.85 -11.02 -3.21
N HIS A 48 -19.09 -12.12 -3.15
CA HIS A 48 -18.07 -12.36 -2.13
C HIS A 48 -16.66 -12.05 -2.64
N ILE A 49 -16.46 -10.80 -3.11
CA ILE A 49 -15.19 -10.31 -3.62
C ILE A 49 -14.77 -9.07 -2.83
N VAL A 50 -13.49 -9.03 -2.48
CA VAL A 50 -12.82 -7.87 -1.90
C VAL A 50 -11.60 -7.55 -2.75
N TYR A 51 -11.46 -6.31 -3.23
CA TYR A 51 -10.25 -5.88 -3.89
C TYR A 51 -9.17 -5.58 -2.87
N SER A 52 -8.01 -6.18 -3.07
CA SER A 52 -6.85 -5.99 -2.20
C SER A 52 -5.77 -5.17 -2.90
N PHE A 53 -5.09 -4.33 -2.14
CA PHE A 53 -3.88 -3.62 -2.57
C PHE A 53 -2.87 -3.54 -1.42
N HIS A 54 -1.62 -3.17 -1.75
CA HIS A 54 -0.58 -2.82 -0.79
C HIS A 54 -0.23 -1.34 -0.92
N CYS A 55 0.18 -0.70 0.17
CA CYS A 55 0.59 0.69 0.17
C CYS A 55 1.85 0.89 1.01
N TYR A 56 2.93 1.24 0.34
CA TYR A 56 4.20 1.58 0.97
C TYR A 56 4.70 2.97 0.56
N GLU A 57 3.86 3.77 -0.07
CA GLU A 57 4.24 5.11 -0.53
C GLU A 57 4.40 6.09 0.66
N PRO A 58 5.40 6.98 0.55
CA PRO A 58 6.45 7.02 -0.46
C PRO A 58 7.55 5.99 -0.18
N ILE A 59 7.88 5.16 -1.16
CA ILE A 59 8.89 4.08 -1.04
C ILE A 59 10.25 4.61 -0.54
N LEU A 60 10.64 5.82 -0.92
CA LEU A 60 11.86 6.48 -0.41
C LEU A 60 11.91 6.51 1.12
N PHE A 61 10.78 6.67 1.79
CA PHE A 61 10.72 6.67 3.25
C PHE A 61 10.53 5.26 3.81
N THR A 62 9.54 4.54 3.32
CA THR A 62 9.15 3.25 3.91
C THR A 62 10.13 2.11 3.63
N HIS A 63 10.96 2.24 2.60
CA HIS A 63 11.98 1.26 2.21
C HIS A 63 13.38 1.86 2.17
N GLN A 64 13.64 2.94 2.90
CA GLN A 64 14.96 3.56 2.94
C GLN A 64 16.04 2.56 3.37
N GLY A 65 17.12 2.48 2.59
CA GLY A 65 18.22 1.55 2.83
C GLY A 65 17.90 0.07 2.61
N ALA A 66 16.77 -0.26 1.96
CA ALA A 66 16.39 -1.65 1.66
C ALA A 66 17.19 -2.18 0.47
N TYR A 67 18.03 -3.19 0.71
CA TYR A 67 18.95 -3.78 -0.29
C TYR A 67 18.23 -4.46 -1.46
N TRP A 68 16.94 -4.79 -1.31
CA TRP A 68 16.13 -5.45 -2.34
C TRP A 68 15.36 -4.48 -3.24
N VAL A 69 15.46 -3.16 -2.98
CA VAL A 69 14.82 -2.12 -3.80
C VAL A 69 15.82 -1.57 -4.80
N ASP A 70 15.57 -1.77 -6.08
CA ASP A 70 16.42 -1.27 -7.16
C ASP A 70 16.58 0.25 -7.07
N GLY A 71 17.84 0.72 -7.09
CA GLY A 71 18.18 2.13 -7.00
C GLY A 71 18.23 2.69 -5.58
N MET A 72 17.95 1.90 -4.52
CA MET A 72 18.02 2.33 -3.12
C MET A 72 19.41 2.05 -2.52
N PRO A 73 20.22 3.08 -2.18
CA PRO A 73 21.46 2.87 -1.46
C PRO A 73 21.20 2.36 -0.03
N GLU A 74 22.03 1.44 0.47
CA GLU A 74 21.84 0.87 1.81
C GLU A 74 21.99 1.91 2.94
N ASP A 75 22.75 2.96 2.71
CA ASP A 75 22.96 4.08 3.62
C ASP A 75 21.98 5.25 3.42
N PHE A 76 21.06 5.15 2.44
CA PHE A 76 20.06 6.19 2.21
C PHE A 76 19.13 6.34 3.41
N ARG A 77 18.98 7.58 3.90
CA ARG A 77 18.06 7.93 4.99
C ARG A 77 17.34 9.23 4.65
N ILE A 78 16.05 9.26 4.96
CA ILE A 78 15.20 10.42 4.76
C ILE A 78 14.14 10.51 5.87
N GLY A 79 13.76 11.70 6.27
CA GLY A 79 12.72 11.94 7.29
C GLY A 79 11.32 12.01 6.72
N TYR A 80 10.33 12.04 7.62
CA TYR A 80 8.92 12.21 7.28
C TYR A 80 8.27 13.24 8.24
N PRO A 81 7.39 14.17 7.78
CA PRO A 81 6.84 14.22 6.41
C PRO A 81 7.88 14.72 5.40
N LEU A 82 7.72 14.27 4.17
CA LEU A 82 8.54 14.69 3.04
C LEU A 82 7.70 15.59 2.13
N ASP A 83 8.28 16.69 1.69
CA ASP A 83 7.67 17.52 0.65
C ASP A 83 7.40 16.71 -0.62
N THR A 84 6.14 16.69 -1.06
CA THR A 84 5.69 15.80 -2.12
C THR A 84 6.35 16.12 -3.47
N ALA A 85 6.60 17.38 -3.79
CA ALA A 85 7.31 17.74 -5.02
C ALA A 85 8.75 17.20 -5.02
N THR A 86 9.46 17.37 -3.88
CA THR A 86 10.81 16.81 -3.67
C THR A 86 10.78 15.28 -3.71
N CYS A 87 9.79 14.65 -3.07
CA CYS A 87 9.60 13.19 -3.10
C CYS A 87 9.47 12.66 -4.53
N LYS A 88 8.60 13.27 -5.35
CA LYS A 88 8.42 12.92 -6.77
C LYS A 88 9.73 13.02 -7.56
N GLN A 89 10.45 14.13 -7.38
CA GLN A 89 11.70 14.36 -8.08
C GLN A 89 12.77 13.32 -7.72
N LEU A 90 12.95 13.04 -6.44
CA LEU A 90 13.90 12.05 -5.95
C LEU A 90 13.52 10.63 -6.39
N SER A 91 12.23 10.26 -6.27
CA SER A 91 11.74 8.94 -6.70
C SER A 91 11.99 8.70 -8.18
N LYS A 92 11.65 9.67 -9.05
CA LYS A 92 11.92 9.57 -10.51
C LYS A 92 13.41 9.49 -10.85
N LYS A 93 14.28 10.05 -10.01
CA LYS A 93 15.74 9.98 -10.21
C LYS A 93 16.35 8.67 -9.75
N MET A 94 15.82 8.09 -8.67
CA MET A 94 16.45 6.98 -7.96
C MET A 94 15.81 5.62 -8.27
N MET A 95 14.54 5.59 -8.64
CA MET A 95 13.76 4.37 -8.74
C MET A 95 13.29 4.07 -10.18
N PRO A 96 13.02 2.79 -10.50
CA PRO A 96 12.32 2.43 -11.74
C PRO A 96 11.00 3.17 -11.89
N VAL A 97 10.61 3.42 -13.14
CA VAL A 97 9.34 4.12 -13.47
C VAL A 97 8.14 3.42 -12.84
N GLU A 98 8.12 2.09 -12.83
CA GLU A 98 7.05 1.26 -12.27
C GLU A 98 6.83 1.47 -10.77
N MET A 99 7.81 2.00 -10.05
CA MET A 99 7.74 2.32 -8.62
C MET A 99 7.52 3.80 -8.35
N SER A 100 7.85 4.68 -9.30
CA SER A 100 7.76 6.14 -9.13
C SER A 100 6.52 6.78 -9.75
N ASP A 101 5.91 6.17 -10.78
CA ASP A 101 4.77 6.72 -11.50
C ASP A 101 3.48 6.82 -10.67
N ILE A 102 3.35 5.99 -9.63
CA ILE A 102 2.23 6.05 -8.69
C ILE A 102 2.11 7.43 -8.02
N LEU A 103 3.23 8.11 -7.80
CA LEU A 103 3.25 9.45 -7.21
C LEU A 103 2.66 10.52 -8.14
N ASP A 104 2.47 10.21 -9.43
CA ASP A 104 1.79 11.12 -10.35
C ASP A 104 0.28 11.27 -10.04
N LEU A 105 -0.29 10.36 -9.24
CA LEU A 105 -1.66 10.48 -8.71
C LEU A 105 -1.79 11.57 -7.63
N VAL A 106 -0.71 11.92 -6.96
CA VAL A 106 -0.71 12.82 -5.80
C VAL A 106 -0.45 14.25 -6.26
N ALA A 107 -1.19 15.24 -5.76
CA ALA A 107 -0.91 16.65 -5.99
C ALA A 107 0.46 17.04 -5.38
N SER A 108 1.18 17.99 -6.00
CA SER A 108 2.54 18.33 -5.57
C SER A 108 2.60 19.02 -4.22
N ASP A 109 1.51 19.60 -3.76
CA ASP A 109 1.34 20.27 -2.47
C ASP A 109 0.60 19.43 -1.43
N ALA A 110 0.11 18.23 -1.80
CA ALA A 110 -0.54 17.32 -0.87
C ALA A 110 0.46 16.75 0.14
N GLN A 111 0.10 16.74 1.41
CA GLN A 111 0.93 16.25 2.51
C GLN A 111 0.10 15.46 3.54
N GLY A 112 0.77 14.64 4.34
CA GLY A 112 0.14 13.89 5.40
C GLY A 112 -1.06 13.06 4.91
N LYS A 113 -2.23 13.27 5.50
CA LYS A 113 -3.47 12.56 5.11
C LYS A 113 -3.83 12.79 3.65
N ASP A 114 -3.70 14.02 3.14
CA ASP A 114 -4.13 14.37 1.78
C ASP A 114 -3.29 13.66 0.71
N PHE A 115 -2.02 13.38 0.98
CA PHE A 115 -1.17 12.53 0.16
C PHE A 115 -1.81 11.15 -0.07
N PHE A 116 -2.28 10.50 0.99
CA PHE A 116 -2.91 9.19 0.89
C PHE A 116 -4.33 9.26 0.31
N LEU A 117 -5.08 10.32 0.58
CA LEU A 117 -6.40 10.52 -0.04
C LEU A 117 -6.27 10.59 -1.56
N ASP A 118 -5.28 11.32 -2.08
CA ASP A 118 -5.04 11.42 -3.53
C ASP A 118 -4.67 10.05 -4.12
N LEU A 119 -3.86 9.25 -3.41
CA LEU A 119 -3.50 7.89 -3.84
C LEU A 119 -4.71 6.96 -3.87
N PHE A 120 -5.61 7.04 -2.89
CA PHE A 120 -6.64 6.03 -2.69
C PHE A 120 -7.94 6.34 -3.42
N ARG A 121 -8.33 7.61 -3.56
CA ARG A 121 -9.60 8.02 -4.19
C ARG A 121 -9.89 7.41 -5.57
N PRO A 122 -8.91 7.29 -6.49
CA PRO A 122 -9.18 6.63 -7.78
C PRO A 122 -9.61 5.17 -7.64
N ALA A 123 -9.00 4.43 -6.71
CA ALA A 123 -9.33 3.02 -6.46
C ALA A 123 -10.64 2.88 -5.68
N VAL A 124 -10.90 3.77 -4.71
CA VAL A 124 -12.16 3.83 -3.97
C VAL A 124 -13.33 4.05 -4.92
N LYS A 125 -13.21 5.01 -5.83
CA LYS A 125 -14.24 5.27 -6.85
C LYS A 125 -14.57 4.03 -7.68
N ILE A 126 -13.55 3.29 -8.12
CA ILE A 126 -13.73 2.04 -8.88
C ILE A 126 -14.44 0.97 -8.02
N ALA A 127 -14.03 0.83 -6.76
CA ALA A 127 -14.62 -0.13 -5.84
C ALA A 127 -16.10 0.18 -5.55
N GLU A 128 -16.43 1.46 -5.35
CA GLU A 128 -17.81 1.94 -5.18
C GLU A 128 -18.66 1.70 -6.43
N GLU A 129 -18.17 2.07 -7.62
CA GLU A 129 -18.87 1.85 -8.91
C GLU A 129 -19.17 0.35 -9.15
N ARG A 130 -18.34 -0.54 -8.59
CA ARG A 130 -18.46 -1.98 -8.72
C ARG A 130 -19.17 -2.65 -7.54
N ASN A 131 -19.52 -1.88 -6.51
CA ASN A 131 -20.06 -2.38 -5.25
C ASN A 131 -19.19 -3.49 -4.62
N VAL A 132 -17.87 -3.27 -4.57
CA VAL A 132 -16.86 -4.20 -4.03
C VAL A 132 -16.11 -3.49 -2.91
N ALA A 133 -15.86 -4.19 -1.79
CA ALA A 133 -15.04 -3.64 -0.71
C ALA A 133 -13.56 -3.52 -1.15
N LEU A 134 -12.85 -2.53 -0.58
CA LEU A 134 -11.42 -2.31 -0.77
C LEU A 134 -10.66 -2.60 0.53
N TYR A 135 -9.55 -3.32 0.44
CA TYR A 135 -8.74 -3.73 1.59
C TYR A 135 -7.25 -3.53 1.32
N CYS A 136 -6.56 -2.83 2.23
CA CYS A 136 -5.11 -2.74 2.19
C CYS A 136 -4.49 -3.92 2.94
N GLY A 137 -4.00 -4.92 2.19
CA GLY A 137 -3.46 -6.16 2.75
C GLY A 137 -2.08 -6.03 3.38
N GLU A 138 -1.32 -4.99 2.98
CA GLU A 138 -0.01 -4.68 3.54
C GLU A 138 0.24 -3.17 3.51
N TYR A 139 0.77 -2.65 4.61
CA TYR A 139 1.36 -1.31 4.72
C TYR A 139 2.31 -1.28 5.90
N GLY A 140 3.37 -0.47 5.83
CA GLY A 140 4.34 -0.42 6.90
C GLY A 140 5.58 0.40 6.56
N VAL A 141 6.46 0.53 7.54
CA VAL A 141 7.72 1.27 7.44
C VAL A 141 8.86 0.38 7.92
N ILE A 142 9.98 0.40 7.22
CA ILE A 142 11.18 -0.37 7.55
C ILE A 142 11.81 0.10 8.87
N ASP A 143 12.39 -0.81 9.62
CA ASP A 143 13.08 -0.56 10.91
C ASP A 143 14.38 0.25 10.80
N ARG A 144 14.66 0.83 9.65
CA ARG A 144 15.76 1.78 9.40
C ARG A 144 15.30 3.24 9.39
N ALA A 145 13.98 3.46 9.38
CA ALA A 145 13.40 4.79 9.47
C ALA A 145 13.43 5.31 10.91
N ASN A 146 13.40 6.63 11.08
CA ASN A 146 13.28 7.22 12.42
C ASN A 146 11.92 6.82 13.04
N PRO A 147 11.86 6.32 14.30
CA PRO A 147 10.63 5.86 14.92
C PRO A 147 9.54 6.93 15.04
N GLU A 148 9.88 8.17 15.37
CA GLU A 148 8.91 9.27 15.47
C GLU A 148 8.36 9.67 14.10
N ASP A 149 9.18 9.63 13.06
CA ASP A 149 8.75 9.83 11.67
C ASP A 149 7.83 8.69 11.22
N THR A 150 8.11 7.47 11.68
CA THR A 150 7.24 6.32 11.43
C THR A 150 5.85 6.53 12.04
N VAL A 151 5.76 7.02 13.27
CA VAL A 151 4.45 7.36 13.89
C VAL A 151 3.70 8.38 13.03
N ARG A 152 4.35 9.46 12.60
CA ARG A 152 3.73 10.48 11.73
C ARG A 152 3.21 9.91 10.42
N TRP A 153 3.94 8.95 9.82
CA TRP A 153 3.49 8.27 8.61
C TRP A 153 2.24 7.40 8.87
N TYR A 154 2.24 6.65 9.98
CA TYR A 154 1.08 5.85 10.38
C TYR A 154 -0.14 6.71 10.73
N GLU A 155 0.04 7.86 11.38
CA GLU A 155 -1.05 8.83 11.63
C GLU A 155 -1.68 9.30 10.32
N ALA A 156 -0.87 9.66 9.33
CA ALA A 156 -1.33 10.15 8.05
C ALA A 156 -2.13 9.10 7.26
N ILE A 157 -1.59 7.88 7.14
CA ILE A 157 -2.27 6.80 6.41
C ILE A 157 -3.50 6.28 7.15
N HIS A 158 -3.44 6.18 8.49
CA HIS A 158 -4.58 5.82 9.33
C HIS A 158 -5.76 6.77 9.14
N ALA A 159 -5.50 8.07 9.14
CA ALA A 159 -6.52 9.08 8.93
C ALA A 159 -7.19 8.94 7.55
N ALA A 160 -6.43 8.64 6.49
CA ALA A 160 -6.97 8.41 5.17
C ALA A 160 -7.79 7.10 5.08
N PHE A 161 -7.29 6.00 5.65
CA PHE A 161 -8.03 4.74 5.73
C PHE A 161 -9.37 4.89 6.46
N THR A 162 -9.36 5.63 7.56
CA THR A 162 -10.56 5.88 8.38
C THR A 162 -11.58 6.72 7.62
N GLU A 163 -11.14 7.80 6.94
CA GLU A 163 -12.02 8.67 6.15
C GLU A 163 -12.66 7.92 4.99
N LEU A 164 -11.91 7.03 4.33
CA LEU A 164 -12.37 6.30 3.15
C LEU A 164 -12.99 4.93 3.46
N GLY A 165 -13.05 4.52 4.73
CA GLY A 165 -13.63 3.24 5.13
C GLY A 165 -12.85 2.02 4.61
N ILE A 166 -11.53 2.12 4.44
CA ILE A 166 -10.69 1.05 3.92
C ILE A 166 -10.23 0.14 5.07
N GLY A 167 -10.57 -1.17 4.99
CA GLY A 167 -10.03 -2.18 5.88
C GLY A 167 -8.53 -2.43 5.61
N ARG A 168 -7.77 -2.83 6.66
CA ARG A 168 -6.32 -2.91 6.53
C ARG A 168 -5.66 -3.95 7.42
N ALA A 169 -4.44 -4.39 7.04
CA ALA A 169 -3.52 -5.14 7.88
C ALA A 169 -2.10 -4.62 7.69
N MET A 170 -1.41 -4.33 8.80
CA MET A 170 -0.03 -3.87 8.74
C MET A 170 0.93 -5.01 8.40
N TRP A 171 2.00 -4.71 7.72
CA TRP A 171 3.17 -5.53 7.53
C TRP A 171 4.32 -5.00 8.39
N THR A 172 4.77 -5.67 9.46
CA THR A 172 4.34 -6.96 9.96
C THR A 172 4.45 -7.03 11.49
N TYR A 173 3.84 -8.02 12.11
CA TYR A 173 3.91 -8.21 13.56
C TYR A 173 5.35 -8.42 14.05
N LYS A 174 6.14 -9.30 13.38
CA LYS A 174 7.48 -9.68 13.85
C LYS A 174 8.45 -9.94 12.68
N ALA A 175 9.70 -9.49 12.81
CA ALA A 175 10.79 -9.69 11.86
C ALA A 175 10.56 -9.06 10.47
N LEU A 176 11.30 -9.50 9.45
CA LEU A 176 11.22 -9.07 8.05
C LEU A 176 11.42 -7.56 7.86
N ASP A 177 12.33 -6.96 8.63
CA ASP A 177 12.70 -5.52 8.59
C ASP A 177 11.56 -4.52 8.89
N PHE A 178 10.31 -4.99 9.16
CA PHE A 178 9.13 -4.18 9.45
C PHE A 178 8.46 -4.55 10.78
N GLY A 179 9.09 -5.37 11.60
CA GLY A 179 8.49 -5.98 12.77
C GLY A 179 8.07 -5.00 13.87
N LEU A 180 6.76 -4.81 14.09
CA LEU A 180 6.20 -3.96 15.14
C LEU A 180 6.75 -4.26 16.54
N VAL A 181 6.98 -5.54 16.85
CA VAL A 181 7.50 -5.98 18.17
C VAL A 181 9.01 -5.98 18.24
N GLY A 182 9.71 -5.54 17.19
CA GLY A 182 11.16 -5.37 17.18
C GLY A 182 11.63 -4.30 18.17
N GLU A 183 12.91 -4.35 18.57
CA GLU A 183 13.51 -3.39 19.49
C GLU A 183 13.48 -1.97 18.95
N HIS A 184 13.61 -1.81 17.64
CA HIS A 184 13.60 -0.52 16.95
C HIS A 184 12.36 0.32 17.31
N TYR A 185 11.18 -0.30 17.39
CA TYR A 185 9.93 0.39 17.71
C TYR A 185 9.56 0.38 19.18
N ALA A 186 10.43 -0.12 20.10
CA ALA A 186 10.10 -0.27 21.51
C ALA A 186 9.58 1.03 22.15
N GLY A 187 10.18 2.18 21.82
CA GLY A 187 9.83 3.50 22.37
C GLY A 187 8.48 4.05 21.87
N VAL A 188 8.06 3.71 20.65
CA VAL A 188 6.86 4.24 19.99
C VAL A 188 5.78 3.18 19.72
N ARG A 189 6.00 1.95 20.15
CA ARG A 189 5.11 0.80 19.86
C ARG A 189 3.67 1.02 20.28
N LYS A 190 3.44 1.67 21.41
CA LYS A 190 2.08 1.94 21.91
C LYS A 190 1.35 2.88 20.98
N ASP A 191 2.03 3.90 20.48
CA ASP A 191 1.46 4.87 19.55
C ASP A 191 1.14 4.20 18.22
N LEU A 192 2.04 3.35 17.70
CA LEU A 192 1.79 2.57 16.49
C LEU A 192 0.59 1.63 16.64
N ILE A 193 0.47 0.91 17.77
CA ILE A 193 -0.67 -0.01 18.01
C ILE A 193 -2.00 0.77 18.03
N ALA A 194 -2.02 2.00 18.54
CA ALA A 194 -3.23 2.81 18.59
C ALA A 194 -3.72 3.26 17.19
N LEU A 195 -2.86 3.15 16.16
CA LEU A 195 -3.13 3.55 14.77
C LEU A 195 -3.45 2.35 13.84
N LEU A 196 -3.43 1.13 14.36
CA LEU A 196 -3.78 -0.08 13.60
C LEU A 196 -5.29 -0.35 13.64
#